data_5009fb20eb36e50976f0bd2c1bd043c5
#
_entry.id   5009fb20eb36e50976f0bd2c1bd043c5
#
_cell.length_a   1.000
_cell.length_b   1.000
_cell.length_c   1.000
_cell.angle_alpha   90.00
_cell.angle_beta   90.00
_cell.angle_gamma   90.00
#
_symmetry.space_group_name_H-M   'P 1'
#
loop_
_entity.id
_entity.type
_entity.pdbx_description
1 polymer ?
#
loop_
_entity_poly.entity_id
_entity_poly.type
_entity_poly.pdbx_seq_one_letter_code
_entity_poly.pdbx_strand_id
1 'polypeptide(L)'
;LVCVGNRFNKTTSDWMDIMSTLEETIVREALITDIQYVVSLSKKESLSLGFIPKMAYESAITGIKKGKRWSPVCNDKLFVCTVNNDLVGFCLASFGKANSVYRKGKIAQICLQEDARKFERGRLLLSEVINWGKFLGTLSFDAGCADDLESNFFWKAMGWNKVGSRFGIGHQNTWVQTSKRKINIYTYDPNWLSGLVIIEA
;
A
#
# COMPACT_ATOMS: atom_id res chain seq x y z
N LEU A 1 19.53 32.38 28.99
CA LEU A 1 18.46 31.76 28.17
C LEU A 1 17.96 30.54 28.90
N VAL A 2 16.78 30.66 29.53
CA VAL A 2 16.16 29.62 30.36
C VAL A 2 15.20 28.83 29.44
N CYS A 3 15.52 27.60 29.15
CA CYS A 3 14.57 26.65 28.54
C CYS A 3 13.66 26.12 29.65
N VAL A 4 12.43 26.62 29.72
CA VAL A 4 11.37 26.05 30.57
C VAL A 4 10.84 24.78 29.90
N GLY A 5 11.31 23.64 30.38
CA GLY A 5 10.77 22.35 30.03
C GLY A 5 9.40 22.16 30.67
N ASN A 6 8.32 22.24 29.90
CA ASN A 6 7.01 21.79 30.33
C ASN A 6 7.05 20.27 30.53
N ARG A 7 7.24 19.82 31.78
CA ARG A 7 6.97 18.44 32.21
C ARG A 7 5.46 18.25 32.17
N PHE A 8 4.97 17.54 31.18
CA PHE A 8 3.61 17.00 31.21
C PHE A 8 3.53 15.95 32.32
N ASN A 9 3.03 16.36 33.50
CA ASN A 9 2.62 15.45 34.55
C ASN A 9 1.28 14.82 34.12
N LYS A 10 1.33 13.82 33.23
CA LYS A 10 0.18 12.95 32.98
C LYS A 10 0.06 11.98 34.13
N THR A 11 -1.11 11.90 34.72
CA THR A 11 -1.42 10.94 35.79
C THR A 11 -1.54 9.52 35.21
N THR A 12 -1.42 8.50 36.05
CA THR A 12 -1.60 7.11 35.63
C THR A 12 -2.98 6.87 35.01
N SER A 13 -4.01 7.62 35.47
CA SER A 13 -5.35 7.60 34.89
C SER A 13 -5.36 8.15 33.46
N ASP A 14 -4.62 9.23 33.16
CA ASP A 14 -4.53 9.79 31.82
C ASP A 14 -3.89 8.81 30.82
N TRP A 15 -2.92 8.01 31.29
CA TRP A 15 -2.33 6.95 30.47
C TRP A 15 -3.27 5.76 30.29
N MET A 16 -4.06 5.40 31.31
CA MET A 16 -5.08 4.35 31.16
C MET A 16 -6.20 4.75 30.21
N ASP A 17 -6.65 6.01 30.27
CA ASP A 17 -7.66 6.53 29.34
C ASP A 17 -7.11 6.62 27.90
N ILE A 18 -5.83 6.98 27.71
CA ILE A 18 -5.19 6.94 26.41
C ILE A 18 -5.04 5.51 25.90
N MET A 19 -4.69 4.56 26.74
CA MET A 19 -4.57 3.15 26.36
C MET A 19 -5.93 2.49 26.09
N SER A 20 -7.01 2.93 26.76
CA SER A 20 -8.36 2.43 26.52
C SER A 20 -8.96 2.97 25.19
N THR A 21 -8.43 4.08 24.67
CA THR A 21 -8.83 4.69 23.39
C THR A 21 -7.90 4.35 22.24
N LEU A 22 -6.89 3.49 22.44
CA LEU A 22 -6.07 3.00 21.34
C LEU A 22 -6.93 2.14 20.42
N GLU A 23 -7.41 2.75 19.36
CA GLU A 23 -8.13 2.05 18.30
C GLU A 23 -7.27 0.90 17.77
N GLU A 24 -7.75 -0.32 17.91
CA GLU A 24 -7.05 -1.50 17.45
C GLU A 24 -7.00 -1.50 15.92
N THR A 25 -5.80 -1.22 15.39
CA THR A 25 -5.55 -1.26 13.94
C THR A 25 -4.93 -2.60 13.56
N ILE A 26 -5.63 -3.37 12.74
CA ILE A 26 -5.17 -4.68 12.25
C ILE A 26 -5.02 -4.63 10.73
N VAL A 27 -3.91 -5.18 10.23
CA VAL A 27 -3.71 -5.44 8.81
C VAL A 27 -3.68 -6.96 8.60
N ARG A 28 -4.49 -7.43 7.65
CA ARG A 28 -4.61 -8.87 7.33
C ARG A 28 -4.81 -9.10 5.84
N GLU A 29 -4.63 -10.33 5.39
CA GLU A 29 -5.12 -10.72 4.07
C GLU A 29 -6.64 -10.54 3.99
N ALA A 30 -7.11 -10.10 2.82
CA ALA A 30 -8.52 -9.89 2.58
C ALA A 30 -9.28 -11.23 2.46
N LEU A 31 -10.50 -11.23 2.96
CA LEU A 31 -11.47 -12.30 2.77
C LEU A 31 -12.40 -11.98 1.59
N ILE A 32 -13.07 -12.98 1.06
CA ILE A 32 -14.02 -12.79 -0.05
C ILE A 32 -15.16 -11.84 0.34
N THR A 33 -15.52 -11.79 1.60
CA THR A 33 -16.52 -10.89 2.18
C THR A 33 -16.11 -9.43 2.13
N ASP A 34 -14.81 -9.12 2.09
CA ASP A 34 -14.28 -7.75 2.07
C ASP A 34 -14.39 -7.10 0.68
N ILE A 35 -14.63 -7.89 -0.37
CA ILE A 35 -14.60 -7.40 -1.77
C ILE A 35 -15.55 -6.26 -2.02
N GLN A 36 -16.75 -6.30 -1.47
CA GLN A 36 -17.73 -5.23 -1.69
C GLN A 36 -17.23 -3.89 -1.18
N TYR A 37 -16.62 -3.88 -0.01
CA TYR A 37 -16.00 -2.70 0.57
C TYR A 37 -14.84 -2.19 -0.30
N VAL A 38 -13.91 -3.08 -0.68
CA VAL A 38 -12.73 -2.73 -1.50
C VAL A 38 -13.15 -2.11 -2.84
N VAL A 39 -14.14 -2.73 -3.52
CA VAL A 39 -14.66 -2.21 -4.79
C VAL A 39 -15.34 -0.85 -4.60
N SER A 40 -16.10 -0.67 -3.52
CA SER A 40 -16.76 0.60 -3.21
C SER A 40 -15.74 1.71 -2.98
N LEU A 41 -14.75 1.46 -2.11
CA LEU A 41 -13.68 2.42 -1.82
C LEU A 41 -12.82 2.72 -3.07
N SER A 42 -12.47 1.70 -3.85
CA SER A 42 -11.72 1.87 -5.10
C SER A 42 -12.48 2.71 -6.13
N LYS A 43 -13.79 2.58 -6.21
CA LYS A 43 -14.63 3.42 -7.09
C LYS A 43 -14.68 4.87 -6.59
N LYS A 44 -14.86 5.08 -5.30
CA LYS A 44 -14.87 6.40 -4.68
C LYS A 44 -13.57 7.16 -4.95
N GLU A 45 -12.44 6.48 -4.84
CA GLU A 45 -11.10 7.04 -5.00
C GLU A 45 -10.52 6.83 -6.42
N SER A 46 -11.36 6.52 -7.42
CA SER A 46 -10.92 6.10 -8.76
C SER A 46 -10.07 7.11 -9.50
N LEU A 47 -10.25 8.41 -9.25
CA LEU A 47 -9.41 9.48 -9.82
C LEU A 47 -7.95 9.39 -9.38
N SER A 48 -7.72 8.93 -8.15
CA SER A 48 -6.40 8.79 -7.56
C SER A 48 -5.79 7.41 -7.82
N LEU A 49 -6.60 6.36 -7.72
CA LEU A 49 -6.14 4.97 -7.79
C LEU A 49 -6.09 4.39 -9.21
N GLY A 50 -6.87 4.97 -10.15
CA GLY A 50 -7.17 4.33 -11.42
C GLY A 50 -8.13 3.15 -11.27
N PHE A 51 -8.52 2.56 -12.40
CA PHE A 51 -9.51 1.49 -12.45
C PHE A 51 -8.86 0.10 -12.37
N ILE A 52 -9.33 -0.72 -11.45
CA ILE A 52 -9.06 -2.17 -11.39
C ILE A 52 -10.41 -2.90 -11.35
N PRO A 53 -10.63 -3.91 -12.24
CA PRO A 53 -11.89 -4.65 -12.25
C PRO A 53 -12.02 -5.53 -10.99
N LYS A 54 -13.26 -5.71 -10.52
CA LYS A 54 -13.59 -6.56 -9.35
C LYS A 54 -12.93 -7.93 -9.40
N MET A 55 -12.88 -8.54 -10.59
CA MET A 55 -12.29 -9.86 -10.82
C MET A 55 -10.79 -9.91 -10.46
N ALA A 56 -10.07 -8.80 -10.52
CA ALA A 56 -8.65 -8.75 -10.10
C ALA A 56 -8.52 -8.89 -8.58
N TYR A 57 -9.38 -8.23 -7.80
CA TYR A 57 -9.42 -8.38 -6.35
C TYR A 57 -9.82 -9.81 -5.95
N GLU A 58 -10.85 -10.38 -6.60
CA GLU A 58 -11.25 -11.78 -6.39
C GLU A 58 -10.09 -12.74 -6.67
N SER A 59 -9.36 -12.51 -7.77
CA SER A 59 -8.20 -13.33 -8.12
C SER A 59 -7.07 -13.22 -7.10
N ALA A 60 -6.85 -12.03 -6.53
CA ALA A 60 -5.84 -11.82 -5.51
C ALA A 60 -6.17 -12.55 -4.19
N ILE A 61 -7.45 -12.69 -3.86
CA ILE A 61 -7.89 -13.44 -2.66
C ILE A 61 -7.83 -14.94 -2.91
N THR A 62 -8.37 -15.41 -4.05
CA THR A 62 -8.48 -16.83 -4.33
C THR A 62 -7.18 -17.48 -4.83
N GLY A 63 -6.21 -16.69 -5.23
CA GLY A 63 -4.98 -17.17 -5.87
C GLY A 63 -5.17 -17.67 -7.30
N ILE A 64 -6.37 -17.52 -7.89
CA ILE A 64 -6.75 -18.08 -9.20
C ILE A 64 -7.15 -16.95 -10.17
N LYS A 65 -6.48 -16.85 -11.31
CA LYS A 65 -6.86 -15.92 -12.39
C LYS A 65 -7.97 -16.53 -13.23
N LYS A 66 -9.18 -15.99 -13.11
CA LYS A 66 -10.32 -16.37 -13.94
C LYS A 66 -10.04 -16.06 -15.42
N GLY A 67 -10.37 -16.99 -16.31
CA GLY A 67 -10.29 -16.80 -17.77
C GLY A 67 -8.89 -16.98 -18.39
N LYS A 68 -7.85 -17.28 -17.63
CA LYS A 68 -6.53 -17.61 -18.18
C LYS A 68 -6.24 -19.10 -18.16
N ARG A 69 -6.33 -19.72 -19.35
CA ARG A 69 -6.15 -21.15 -19.56
C ARG A 69 -4.73 -21.65 -19.25
N TRP A 70 -3.70 -20.81 -19.47
CA TRP A 70 -2.29 -21.23 -19.43
C TRP A 70 -1.51 -20.83 -18.18
N SER A 71 -2.04 -19.97 -17.34
CA SER A 71 -1.42 -19.60 -16.06
C SER A 71 -2.53 -19.16 -15.08
N PRO A 72 -3.22 -20.11 -14.46
CA PRO A 72 -4.33 -19.81 -13.57
C PRO A 72 -3.86 -19.20 -12.23
N VAL A 73 -2.56 -19.31 -11.90
CA VAL A 73 -2.02 -18.83 -10.63
C VAL A 73 -1.95 -17.30 -10.63
N CYS A 74 -2.51 -16.68 -9.60
CA CYS A 74 -2.41 -15.27 -9.32
C CYS A 74 -1.32 -15.03 -8.26
N ASN A 75 -0.32 -14.22 -8.59
CA ASN A 75 0.71 -13.80 -7.64
C ASN A 75 0.35 -12.47 -6.94
N ASP A 76 -0.86 -11.98 -7.18
CA ASP A 76 -1.37 -10.80 -6.52
C ASP A 76 -1.96 -11.20 -5.16
N LYS A 77 -1.85 -10.32 -4.19
CA LYS A 77 -2.47 -10.44 -2.87
C LYS A 77 -3.20 -9.16 -2.53
N LEU A 78 -4.32 -9.31 -1.87
CA LEU A 78 -5.11 -8.21 -1.35
C LEU A 78 -5.03 -8.22 0.17
N PHE A 79 -4.62 -7.08 0.73
CA PHE A 79 -4.59 -6.84 2.16
C PHE A 79 -5.64 -5.80 2.51
N VAL A 80 -6.20 -5.88 3.70
CA VAL A 80 -7.12 -4.90 4.26
C VAL A 80 -6.61 -4.39 5.59
N CYS A 81 -6.96 -3.15 5.88
CA CYS A 81 -6.73 -2.50 7.17
C CYS A 81 -8.07 -2.33 7.87
N THR A 82 -8.17 -2.76 9.12
CA THR A 82 -9.33 -2.57 9.97
C THR A 82 -8.98 -1.74 11.19
N VAL A 83 -9.96 -1.03 11.71
CA VAL A 83 -9.90 -0.31 12.98
C VAL A 83 -11.13 -0.72 13.77
N ASN A 84 -10.93 -1.29 14.95
CA ASN A 84 -12.00 -1.85 15.78
C ASN A 84 -12.92 -2.82 14.98
N ASN A 85 -12.34 -3.63 14.11
CA ASN A 85 -12.96 -4.54 13.14
C ASN A 85 -13.66 -3.88 11.94
N ASP A 86 -13.76 -2.56 11.86
CA ASP A 86 -14.30 -1.87 10.69
C ASP A 86 -13.24 -1.73 9.60
N LEU A 87 -13.59 -2.05 8.36
CA LEU A 87 -12.71 -1.90 7.20
C LEU A 87 -12.48 -0.42 6.90
N VAL A 88 -11.21 0.01 6.91
CA VAL A 88 -10.83 1.41 6.66
C VAL A 88 -9.88 1.59 5.48
N GLY A 89 -9.38 0.50 4.90
CA GLY A 89 -8.49 0.60 3.75
C GLY A 89 -8.07 -0.73 3.17
N PHE A 90 -7.32 -0.67 2.06
CA PHE A 90 -6.79 -1.87 1.40
C PHE A 90 -5.49 -1.59 0.66
N CYS A 91 -4.75 -2.66 0.37
CA CYS A 91 -3.60 -2.66 -0.53
C CYS A 91 -3.65 -3.87 -1.45
N LEU A 92 -3.60 -3.63 -2.76
CA LEU A 92 -3.41 -4.68 -3.77
C LEU A 92 -1.95 -4.65 -4.22
N ALA A 93 -1.26 -5.76 -4.02
CA ALA A 93 0.12 -5.92 -4.41
C ALA A 93 0.31 -7.18 -5.26
N SER A 94 1.24 -7.12 -6.22
CA SER A 94 1.69 -8.30 -6.95
C SER A 94 3.12 -8.64 -6.57
N PHE A 95 3.40 -9.93 -6.47
CA PHE A 95 4.70 -10.46 -6.12
C PHE A 95 5.29 -11.21 -7.30
N GLY A 96 6.58 -11.01 -7.57
CA GLY A 96 7.25 -11.64 -8.70
C GLY A 96 7.18 -13.17 -8.63
N LYS A 97 7.26 -13.83 -9.80
CA LYS A 97 7.26 -15.30 -9.87
C LYS A 97 8.43 -15.88 -9.09
N ALA A 98 8.19 -16.97 -8.37
CA ALA A 98 9.19 -17.65 -7.54
C ALA A 98 10.50 -18.02 -8.26
N ASN A 99 10.44 -18.22 -9.59
CA ASN A 99 11.56 -18.65 -10.43
C ASN A 99 12.24 -17.48 -11.17
N SER A 100 11.88 -16.23 -10.87
CA SER A 100 12.53 -15.07 -11.48
C SER A 100 13.77 -14.69 -10.68
N VAL A 101 14.91 -14.50 -11.37
CA VAL A 101 16.17 -14.02 -10.77
C VAL A 101 15.99 -12.64 -10.13
N TYR A 102 15.05 -11.83 -10.64
CA TYR A 102 14.69 -10.53 -10.08
C TYR A 102 13.24 -10.58 -9.59
N ARG A 103 13.07 -10.90 -8.31
CA ARG A 103 11.74 -10.89 -7.69
C ARG A 103 11.35 -9.46 -7.33
N LYS A 104 10.75 -8.77 -8.29
CA LYS A 104 10.15 -7.46 -8.04
C LYS A 104 8.70 -7.59 -7.63
N GLY A 105 8.34 -6.93 -6.53
CA GLY A 105 6.97 -6.68 -6.14
C GLY A 105 6.45 -5.39 -6.78
N LYS A 106 5.15 -5.24 -6.82
CA LYS A 106 4.50 -4.01 -7.27
C LYS A 106 3.31 -3.70 -6.39
N ILE A 107 3.27 -2.50 -5.86
CA ILE A 107 2.06 -1.98 -5.25
C ILE A 107 1.17 -1.46 -6.37
N ALA A 108 0.08 -2.17 -6.62
CA ALA A 108 -0.87 -1.82 -7.68
C ALA A 108 -1.83 -0.72 -7.22
N GLN A 109 -2.34 -0.83 -5.99
CA GLN A 109 -3.16 0.19 -5.34
C GLN A 109 -2.93 0.12 -3.83
N ILE A 110 -2.93 1.26 -3.17
CA ILE A 110 -3.02 1.40 -1.71
C ILE A 110 -3.97 2.55 -1.41
N CYS A 111 -4.93 2.32 -0.54
CA CYS A 111 -5.94 3.30 -0.20
C CYS A 111 -6.41 3.15 1.24
N LEU A 112 -6.60 4.28 1.89
CA LEU A 112 -7.33 4.40 3.15
C LEU A 112 -8.48 5.37 2.97
N GLN A 113 -9.57 5.18 3.69
CA GLN A 113 -10.61 6.19 3.85
C GLN A 113 -10.01 7.49 4.37
N GLU A 114 -10.61 8.61 4.05
CA GLU A 114 -10.07 9.94 4.35
C GLU A 114 -9.84 10.17 5.85
N ASP A 115 -10.80 9.80 6.67
CA ASP A 115 -10.75 9.87 8.12
C ASP A 115 -9.69 8.93 8.74
N ALA A 116 -9.38 7.81 8.05
CA ALA A 116 -8.38 6.85 8.47
C ALA A 116 -6.95 7.17 8.03
N ARG A 117 -6.72 8.18 7.18
CA ARG A 117 -5.38 8.53 6.64
C ARG A 117 -4.40 9.09 7.68
N LYS A 118 -4.89 9.50 8.83
CA LYS A 118 -4.09 9.89 10.00
C LYS A 118 -3.66 8.62 10.76
N PHE A 119 -2.82 8.70 11.76
CA PHE A 119 -2.47 7.58 12.67
C PHE A 119 -1.57 6.48 12.07
N GLU A 120 -0.70 6.80 11.12
CA GLU A 120 0.29 5.87 10.57
C GLU A 120 -0.27 4.59 9.91
N ARG A 121 -1.57 4.45 9.75
CA ARG A 121 -2.23 3.25 9.20
C ARG A 121 -1.76 2.91 7.79
N GLY A 122 -1.46 3.92 6.98
CA GLY A 122 -0.85 3.72 5.65
C GLY A 122 0.53 3.07 5.74
N ARG A 123 1.32 3.44 6.76
CA ARG A 123 2.62 2.83 7.02
C ARG A 123 2.47 1.38 7.45
N LEU A 124 1.56 1.10 8.39
CA LEU A 124 1.28 -0.26 8.85
C LEU A 124 0.86 -1.16 7.70
N LEU A 125 -0.11 -0.72 6.89
CA LEU A 125 -0.60 -1.46 5.73
C LEU A 125 0.52 -1.75 4.74
N LEU A 126 1.34 -0.74 4.41
CA LEU A 126 2.45 -0.91 3.46
C LEU A 126 3.54 -1.82 4.04
N SER A 127 3.85 -1.69 5.34
CA SER A 127 4.87 -2.52 6.01
C SER A 127 4.50 -4.00 6.01
N GLU A 128 3.21 -4.32 6.24
CA GLU A 128 2.74 -5.70 6.22
C GLU A 128 2.87 -6.32 4.82
N VAL A 129 2.51 -5.57 3.79
CA VAL A 129 2.68 -6.00 2.39
C VAL A 129 4.15 -6.24 2.04
N ILE A 130 5.05 -5.36 2.49
CA ILE A 130 6.49 -5.50 2.28
C ILE A 130 7.02 -6.72 3.04
N ASN A 131 6.61 -6.95 4.28
CA ASN A 131 7.01 -8.10 5.08
C ASN A 131 6.57 -9.41 4.43
N TRP A 132 5.34 -9.46 3.94
CA TRP A 132 4.84 -10.59 3.16
C TRP A 132 5.69 -10.83 1.92
N GLY A 133 6.01 -9.79 1.17
CA GLY A 133 6.86 -9.89 0.00
C GLY A 133 8.28 -10.37 0.34
N LYS A 134 8.87 -9.89 1.42
CA LYS A 134 10.18 -10.38 1.92
C LYS A 134 10.11 -11.87 2.24
N PHE A 135 9.05 -12.31 2.92
CA PHE A 135 8.83 -13.73 3.20
C PHE A 135 8.79 -14.58 1.92
N LEU A 136 8.18 -14.04 0.84
CA LEU A 136 8.17 -14.67 -0.48
C LEU A 136 9.49 -14.51 -1.26
N GLY A 137 10.48 -13.82 -0.70
CA GLY A 137 11.77 -13.54 -1.33
C GLY A 137 11.73 -12.42 -2.36
N THR A 138 10.80 -11.47 -2.25
CA THR A 138 10.76 -10.25 -3.06
C THR A 138 11.91 -9.34 -2.64
N LEU A 139 12.73 -8.90 -3.60
CA LEU A 139 13.94 -8.11 -3.35
C LEU A 139 13.67 -6.60 -3.38
N SER A 140 12.72 -6.16 -4.20
CA SER A 140 12.38 -4.74 -4.33
C SER A 140 10.91 -4.57 -4.70
N PHE A 141 10.36 -3.38 -4.46
CA PHE A 141 8.98 -3.03 -4.80
C PHE A 141 8.95 -1.78 -5.66
N ASP A 142 8.04 -1.77 -6.65
CA ASP A 142 7.75 -0.60 -7.46
C ASP A 142 6.31 -0.11 -7.18
N ALA A 143 6.12 1.19 -7.24
CA ALA A 143 4.80 1.82 -7.21
C ALA A 143 4.71 2.94 -8.25
N GLY A 144 3.53 3.14 -8.82
CA GLY A 144 3.25 4.25 -9.71
C GLY A 144 2.29 5.24 -9.05
N CYS A 145 2.64 6.53 -9.08
CA CYS A 145 1.80 7.59 -8.55
C CYS A 145 1.72 8.73 -9.57
N ALA A 146 0.51 9.22 -9.86
CA ALA A 146 0.38 10.35 -10.77
C ALA A 146 1.04 11.60 -10.16
N ASP A 147 1.69 12.39 -11.02
CA ASP A 147 2.56 13.49 -10.63
C ASP A 147 1.83 14.58 -9.84
N ASP A 148 0.56 14.77 -10.15
CA ASP A 148 -0.35 15.76 -9.57
C ASP A 148 -1.06 15.32 -8.27
N LEU A 149 -0.76 14.13 -7.74
CA LEU A 149 -1.37 13.62 -6.51
C LEU A 149 -0.54 13.91 -5.27
N GLU A 150 -1.21 14.25 -4.19
CA GLU A 150 -0.60 14.41 -2.86
C GLU A 150 0.06 13.12 -2.34
N SER A 151 -0.41 11.96 -2.79
CA SER A 151 0.19 10.66 -2.44
C SER A 151 1.67 10.51 -2.85
N ASN A 152 2.21 11.43 -3.68
CA ASN A 152 3.65 11.53 -3.89
C ASN A 152 4.42 11.83 -2.59
N PHE A 153 3.84 12.60 -1.65
CA PHE A 153 4.44 12.85 -0.34
C PHE A 153 4.45 11.58 0.52
N PHE A 154 3.39 10.76 0.43
CA PHE A 154 3.34 9.49 1.14
C PHE A 154 4.50 8.57 0.74
N TRP A 155 4.76 8.37 -0.55
CA TRP A 155 5.85 7.52 -1.00
C TRP A 155 7.21 8.00 -0.51
N LYS A 156 7.46 9.31 -0.57
CA LYS A 156 8.69 9.91 -0.04
C LYS A 156 8.83 9.71 1.47
N ALA A 157 7.75 9.95 2.23
CA ALA A 157 7.73 9.76 3.69
C ALA A 157 7.96 8.31 4.10
N MET A 158 7.58 7.35 3.24
CA MET A 158 7.85 5.91 3.44
C MET A 158 9.26 5.50 3.00
N GLY A 159 10.13 6.43 2.62
CA GLY A 159 11.50 6.15 2.20
C GLY A 159 11.63 5.58 0.78
N TRP A 160 10.58 5.73 -0.05
CA TRP A 160 10.63 5.28 -1.44
C TRP A 160 11.32 6.31 -2.33
N ASN A 161 12.22 5.83 -3.19
CA ASN A 161 12.96 6.66 -4.12
C ASN A 161 12.22 6.82 -5.45
N LYS A 162 12.05 8.06 -5.91
CA LYS A 162 11.56 8.34 -7.26
C LYS A 162 12.68 8.04 -8.25
N VAL A 163 12.51 6.98 -9.04
CA VAL A 163 13.52 6.52 -10.01
C VAL A 163 13.24 6.99 -11.44
N GLY A 164 12.05 7.55 -11.69
CA GLY A 164 11.71 8.05 -13.02
C GLY A 164 10.25 8.46 -13.13
N SER A 165 9.83 8.72 -14.35
CA SER A 165 8.43 8.94 -14.69
C SER A 165 8.12 8.43 -16.09
N ARG A 166 6.85 8.09 -16.32
CA ARG A 166 6.33 7.70 -17.64
C ARG A 166 4.98 8.37 -17.87
N PHE A 167 4.59 8.48 -19.13
CA PHE A 167 3.21 8.83 -19.45
C PHE A 167 2.36 7.57 -19.43
N GLY A 168 1.29 7.58 -18.64
CA GLY A 168 0.28 6.55 -18.58
C GLY A 168 -1.01 7.02 -19.24
N ILE A 169 -1.81 6.06 -19.73
CA ILE A 169 -3.18 6.33 -20.16
C ILE A 169 -4.02 6.33 -18.88
N GLY A 170 -4.54 7.49 -18.50
CA GLY A 170 -5.55 7.57 -17.44
C GLY A 170 -6.86 6.99 -17.99
N HIS A 171 -7.31 5.86 -17.47
CA HIS A 171 -8.67 5.39 -17.72
C HIS A 171 -9.63 6.27 -16.93
N GLN A 172 -10.06 7.38 -17.50
CA GLN A 172 -11.28 8.02 -17.07
C GLN A 172 -12.43 7.23 -17.72
N ASN A 173 -13.31 6.69 -16.89
CA ASN A 173 -14.58 6.15 -17.34
C ASN A 173 -15.32 7.24 -18.12
N THR A 174 -15.81 6.87 -19.31
CA THR A 174 -16.63 7.62 -20.26
C THR A 174 -15.90 8.45 -21.29
N TRP A 175 -15.97 8.02 -22.55
CA TRP A 175 -16.10 8.73 -23.85
C TRP A 175 -15.36 10.08 -24.05
N VAL A 176 -14.50 10.53 -23.11
CA VAL A 176 -13.80 11.81 -23.16
C VAL A 176 -12.29 11.56 -23.02
N GLN A 177 -11.58 11.90 -24.09
CA GLN A 177 -10.14 12.12 -24.22
C GLN A 177 -9.23 11.41 -23.18
N THR A 178 -8.50 10.42 -23.67
CA THR A 178 -7.34 9.83 -22.99
C THR A 178 -6.28 10.89 -22.73
N SER A 179 -6.40 11.61 -21.63
CA SER A 179 -5.33 12.51 -21.21
C SER A 179 -4.14 11.67 -20.76
N LYS A 180 -3.00 11.84 -21.43
CA LYS A 180 -1.75 11.24 -21.00
C LYS A 180 -1.36 11.88 -19.66
N ARG A 181 -1.49 11.13 -18.57
CA ARG A 181 -1.10 11.58 -17.23
C ARG A 181 0.34 11.16 -16.97
N LYS A 182 1.14 12.07 -16.44
CA LYS A 182 2.50 11.74 -16.03
C LYS A 182 2.45 10.95 -14.72
N ILE A 183 3.10 9.80 -14.69
CA ILE A 183 3.15 8.87 -13.56
C ILE A 183 4.58 8.79 -13.07
N ASN A 184 4.83 9.19 -11.84
CA ASN A 184 6.08 8.99 -11.15
C ASN A 184 6.23 7.52 -10.76
N ILE A 185 7.41 6.98 -10.91
CA ILE A 185 7.75 5.61 -10.52
C ILE A 185 8.61 5.69 -9.27
N TYR A 186 8.15 5.04 -8.22
CA TYR A 186 8.84 4.91 -6.95
C TYR A 186 9.32 3.48 -6.79
N THR A 187 10.51 3.31 -6.24
CA THR A 187 11.09 2.01 -5.90
C THR A 187 11.50 2.00 -4.44
N TYR A 188 11.23 0.91 -3.79
CA TYR A 188 11.70 0.58 -2.45
C TYR A 188 12.56 -0.68 -2.51
N ASP A 189 13.81 -0.58 -2.05
CA ASP A 189 14.71 -1.71 -1.88
C ASP A 189 14.92 -1.91 -0.37
N PRO A 190 14.41 -3.01 0.22
CA PRO A 190 14.60 -3.29 1.62
C PRO A 190 16.06 -3.51 2.01
N ASN A 191 16.95 -3.82 1.05
CA ASN A 191 18.37 -3.99 1.30
C ASN A 191 19.14 -2.66 1.26
N TRP A 192 18.53 -1.58 0.74
CA TRP A 192 19.17 -0.25 0.76
C TRP A 192 19.43 0.25 2.18
N LEU A 193 18.58 -0.10 3.16
CA LEU A 193 18.81 0.21 4.57
C LEU A 193 19.90 -0.64 5.21
N SER A 194 20.23 -1.80 4.61
CA SER A 194 21.38 -2.64 4.98
C SER A 194 22.65 -2.31 4.20
N GLY A 195 22.59 -1.33 3.30
CA GLY A 195 23.68 -0.87 2.44
C GLY A 195 24.81 -0.09 3.13
N LEU A 196 24.95 -0.19 4.42
CA LEU A 196 26.24 -0.18 5.08
C LEU A 196 26.89 -1.53 4.78
N VAL A 197 27.39 -1.69 3.55
CA VAL A 197 28.42 -2.68 3.25
C VAL A 197 29.57 -2.34 4.18
N ILE A 198 29.70 -3.10 5.25
CA ILE A 198 30.94 -3.19 5.99
C ILE A 198 31.90 -3.79 5.00
N ILE A 199 32.69 -2.95 4.34
CA ILE A 199 33.90 -3.37 3.66
C ILE A 199 34.84 -3.68 4.79
N GLU A 200 34.81 -4.93 5.24
CA GLU A 200 35.93 -5.46 6.06
C GLU A 200 37.16 -5.48 5.16
N ALA A 201 38.11 -4.67 5.55
CA ALA A 201 39.45 -4.60 4.93
C ALA A 201 40.27 -5.83 5.28
#